data_eb950d1b18927ca8194abc6d6d294c9b
#
_entry.id   eb950d1b18927ca8194abc6d6d294c9b
#
_cell.length_a   1.000
_cell.length_b   1.000
_cell.length_c   1.000
_cell.angle_alpha   90.00
_cell.angle_beta   90.00
_cell.angle_gamma   90.00
#
_symmetry.space_group_name_H-M   'P 1'
#
loop_
_entity.id
_entity.type
_entity.pdbx_description
1 polymer ?
#
loop_
_entity_poly.entity_id
_entity_poly.type
_entity_poly.pdbx_seq_one_letter_code
_entity_poly.pdbx_strand_id
1 'polypeptide(L)'
;KMDRAEDLLLKFFPENSFEALHIPLFVAATDLQDGQSVIFDRGPLVRPLMATCSLPGLFEPVLYQKRYFVDGGVLNNMPLGPLEPCCDLLIGSHVNPYGATDRPLNSMRSVLERSLSLAINKSSRQQFERYHLLFEPPALRN
;
A
#
# COMPACT_ATOMS: atom_id res chain seq x y z
N LYS A 1 14.44 10.81 -2.88
CA LYS A 1 14.54 11.09 -1.45
C LYS A 1 13.14 11.40 -0.96
N MET A 2 12.78 10.83 0.17
CA MET A 2 11.43 10.95 0.76
C MET A 2 11.03 12.39 1.08
N ASP A 3 11.98 13.27 1.43
CA ASP A 3 11.73 14.70 1.73
C ASP A 3 11.01 15.44 0.59
N ARG A 4 11.40 15.18 -0.67
CA ARG A 4 10.71 15.79 -1.82
C ARG A 4 9.27 15.30 -2.01
N ALA A 5 9.00 14.05 -1.63
CA ALA A 5 7.65 13.51 -1.67
C ALA A 5 6.78 14.13 -0.58
N GLU A 6 7.33 14.34 0.61
CA GLU A 6 6.66 15.04 1.70
C GLU A 6 6.27 16.46 1.32
N ASP A 7 7.24 17.23 0.78
CA ASP A 7 6.99 18.61 0.32
C ASP A 7 5.93 18.67 -0.80
N LEU A 8 5.92 17.67 -1.69
CA LEU A 8 4.92 17.59 -2.75
C LEU A 8 3.53 17.28 -2.20
N LEU A 9 3.42 16.32 -1.29
CA LEU A 9 2.16 15.96 -0.67
C LEU A 9 1.58 17.12 0.14
N LEU A 10 2.41 17.89 0.87
CA LEU A 10 1.98 19.08 1.60
C LEU A 10 1.45 20.21 0.67
N LYS A 11 1.91 20.28 -0.58
CA LYS A 11 1.34 21.23 -1.57
C LYS A 11 -0.07 20.83 -2.00
N PHE A 12 -0.36 19.54 -2.13
CA PHE A 12 -1.69 19.03 -2.49
C PHE A 12 -2.63 18.97 -1.28
N PHE A 13 -2.09 18.72 -0.10
CA PHE A 13 -2.83 18.57 1.15
C PHE A 13 -2.29 19.55 2.20
N PRO A 14 -2.52 20.85 2.04
CA PRO A 14 -1.91 21.88 2.91
C PRO A 14 -2.37 21.78 4.37
N GLU A 15 -3.58 21.29 4.63
CA GLU A 15 -4.10 21.07 5.97
C GLU A 15 -3.52 19.84 6.65
N ASN A 16 -2.88 18.95 5.89
CA ASN A 16 -2.27 17.70 6.36
C ASN A 16 -3.19 16.90 7.31
N SER A 17 -4.46 16.76 6.95
CA SER A 17 -5.48 16.13 7.79
C SER A 17 -6.38 15.21 6.97
N PHE A 18 -6.68 14.02 7.49
CA PHE A 18 -7.71 13.13 6.93
C PHE A 18 -9.09 13.77 6.99
N GLU A 19 -9.39 14.51 8.06
CA GLU A 19 -10.68 15.15 8.30
C GLU A 19 -10.98 16.28 7.30
N ALA A 20 -9.94 16.83 6.68
CA ALA A 20 -10.07 17.86 5.65
C ALA A 20 -10.42 17.29 4.27
N LEU A 21 -10.42 15.98 4.09
CA LEU A 21 -10.73 15.34 2.82
C LEU A 21 -12.23 15.31 2.56
N HIS A 22 -12.65 15.63 1.34
CA HIS A 22 -14.06 15.57 0.93
C HIS A 22 -14.62 14.14 0.87
N ILE A 23 -13.75 13.16 0.66
CA ILE A 23 -14.08 11.74 0.59
C ILE A 23 -13.27 11.02 1.67
N PRO A 24 -13.90 10.21 2.53
CA PRO A 24 -13.18 9.42 3.53
C PRO A 24 -12.09 8.57 2.88
N LEU A 25 -10.90 8.60 3.47
CA LEU A 25 -9.74 7.85 3.00
C LEU A 25 -9.23 6.93 4.12
N PHE A 26 -8.93 5.69 3.75
CA PHE A 26 -8.26 4.72 4.60
C PHE A 26 -6.91 4.37 3.99
N VAL A 27 -5.84 4.53 4.75
CA VAL A 27 -4.48 4.25 4.30
C VAL A 27 -3.92 3.08 5.08
N ALA A 28 -3.57 2.00 4.39
CA ALA A 28 -2.93 0.84 5.00
C ALA A 28 -1.41 1.03 5.02
N ALA A 29 -0.78 0.69 6.14
CA ALA A 29 0.67 0.56 6.26
C ALA A 29 1.03 -0.67 7.09
N THR A 30 2.25 -1.15 6.97
CA THR A 30 2.77 -2.26 7.76
C THR A 30 3.69 -1.72 8.85
N ASP A 31 3.35 -1.99 10.11
CA ASP A 31 4.19 -1.72 11.26
C ASP A 31 5.27 -2.79 11.36
N LEU A 32 6.55 -2.38 11.29
CA LEU A 32 7.68 -3.30 11.33
C LEU A 32 8.02 -3.82 12.73
N GLN A 33 7.63 -3.13 13.79
CA GLN A 33 7.92 -3.57 15.16
C GLN A 33 6.93 -4.65 15.62
N ASP A 34 5.63 -4.41 15.37
CA ASP A 34 4.59 -5.36 15.80
C ASP A 34 4.24 -6.40 14.73
N GLY A 35 4.72 -6.22 13.49
CA GLY A 35 4.40 -7.11 12.38
C GLY A 35 2.92 -7.12 12.03
N GLN A 36 2.25 -5.96 12.13
CA GLN A 36 0.81 -5.83 11.91
C GLN A 36 0.47 -4.84 10.81
N SER A 37 -0.65 -5.08 10.14
CA SER A 37 -1.27 -4.10 9.25
C SER A 37 -1.99 -3.05 10.08
N VAL A 38 -1.70 -1.77 9.81
CA VAL A 38 -2.32 -0.62 10.48
C VAL A 38 -3.08 0.19 9.44
N ILE A 39 -4.30 0.58 9.80
CA ILE A 39 -5.13 1.49 8.98
C ILE A 39 -5.13 2.87 9.62
N PHE A 40 -4.79 3.88 8.83
CA PHE A 40 -4.88 5.29 9.20
C PHE A 40 -6.11 5.89 8.52
N ASP A 41 -6.95 6.57 9.27
CA ASP A 41 -8.20 7.19 8.82
C ASP A 41 -8.45 8.58 9.44
N ARG A 42 -7.52 9.05 10.28
CA ARG A 42 -7.66 10.31 11.02
C ARG A 42 -6.31 10.92 11.38
N GLY A 43 -6.32 12.22 11.70
CA GLY A 43 -5.15 13.00 12.09
C GLY A 43 -4.25 13.35 10.90
N PRO A 44 -2.92 13.46 11.08
CA PRO A 44 -1.99 13.86 10.02
C PRO A 44 -1.98 12.89 8.86
N LEU A 45 -2.22 13.39 7.63
CA LEU A 45 -2.40 12.62 6.40
C LEU A 45 -1.07 12.24 5.73
N VAL A 46 -0.12 13.16 5.67
CA VAL A 46 1.06 13.02 4.80
C VAL A 46 1.98 11.89 5.24
N ARG A 47 2.22 11.72 6.55
CA ARG A 47 3.08 10.64 7.04
C ARG A 47 2.53 9.23 6.75
N PRO A 48 1.24 8.93 6.97
CA PRO A 48 0.63 7.69 6.48
C PRO A 48 0.72 7.48 4.96
N LEU A 49 0.52 8.53 4.16
CA LEU A 49 0.68 8.45 2.70
C LEU A 49 2.12 8.11 2.30
N MET A 50 3.11 8.68 2.96
CA MET A 50 4.51 8.32 2.73
C MET A 50 4.79 6.87 3.14
N ALA A 51 4.24 6.43 4.26
CA ALA A 51 4.41 5.06 4.75
C ALA A 51 3.86 4.03 3.76
N THR A 52 2.64 4.23 3.27
CA THR A 52 2.01 3.29 2.31
C THR A 52 2.71 3.23 0.96
N CYS A 53 3.52 4.24 0.61
CA CYS A 53 4.34 4.27 -0.61
C CYS A 53 5.78 3.76 -0.38
N SER A 54 6.16 3.42 0.85
CA SER A 54 7.53 3.03 1.21
C SER A 54 7.76 1.54 0.99
N LEU A 55 7.89 1.15 -0.29
CA LEU A 55 8.17 -0.23 -0.67
C LEU A 55 9.54 -0.68 -0.16
N PRO A 56 9.61 -1.78 0.62
CA PRO A 56 10.88 -2.30 1.13
C PRO A 56 11.88 -2.63 0.01
N GLY A 57 13.13 -2.25 0.21
CA GLY A 57 14.21 -2.42 -0.80
C GLY A 57 14.33 -1.26 -1.79
N LEU A 58 13.30 -0.39 -1.92
CA LEU A 58 13.34 0.81 -2.76
C LEU A 58 13.39 2.10 -1.93
N PHE A 59 12.66 2.14 -0.82
CA PHE A 59 12.58 3.29 0.06
C PHE A 59 12.89 2.93 1.50
N GLU A 60 13.33 3.93 2.26
CA GLU A 60 13.53 3.80 3.70
C GLU A 60 12.17 3.73 4.42
N PRO A 61 12.08 2.98 5.53
CA PRO A 61 10.89 3.00 6.37
C PRO A 61 10.58 4.39 6.89
N VAL A 62 9.30 4.73 6.99
CA VAL A 62 8.84 6.01 7.54
C VAL A 62 8.72 5.90 9.05
N LEU A 63 9.46 6.75 9.78
CA LEU A 63 9.30 6.90 11.23
C LEU A 63 8.09 7.81 11.49
N TYR A 64 7.06 7.26 12.15
CA TYR A 64 5.87 7.99 12.56
C TYR A 64 5.41 7.49 13.93
N GLN A 65 5.10 8.41 14.85
CA GLN A 65 4.69 8.11 16.23
C GLN A 65 5.63 7.11 16.95
N LYS A 66 6.95 7.26 16.74
CA LYS A 66 8.02 6.41 17.30
C LYS A 66 8.03 4.96 16.78
N ARG A 67 7.36 4.69 15.65
CA ARG A 67 7.29 3.38 14.99
C ARG A 67 7.72 3.48 13.54
N TYR A 68 8.25 2.39 12.99
CA TYR A 68 8.66 2.31 11.60
C TYR A 68 7.60 1.62 10.75
N PHE A 69 7.16 2.34 9.72
CA PHE A 69 6.15 1.86 8.78
C PHE A 69 6.72 1.70 7.38
N VAL A 70 6.22 0.70 6.67
CA VAL A 70 6.45 0.47 5.25
C VAL A 70 5.12 0.27 4.54
N ASP A 71 5.17 0.04 3.23
CA ASP A 71 4.02 -0.21 2.36
C ASP A 71 3.04 -1.22 2.98
N GLY A 72 1.77 -0.84 3.02
CA GLY A 72 0.70 -1.68 3.54
C GLY A 72 0.52 -2.97 2.76
N GLY A 73 0.89 -2.97 1.48
CA GLY A 73 0.85 -4.14 0.61
C GLY A 73 1.68 -5.32 1.11
N VAL A 74 2.66 -5.10 1.99
CA VAL A 74 3.46 -6.17 2.59
C VAL A 74 2.58 -7.15 3.36
N LEU A 75 1.60 -6.68 4.13
CA LEU A 75 0.70 -7.53 4.91
C LEU A 75 -0.75 -7.50 4.40
N ASN A 76 -1.20 -6.37 3.86
CA ASN A 76 -2.59 -6.17 3.42
C ASN A 76 -2.67 -5.25 2.21
N ASN A 77 -2.40 -5.81 1.04
CA ASN A 77 -2.34 -5.06 -0.22
C ASN A 77 -3.71 -4.60 -0.74
N MET A 78 -4.79 -5.23 -0.29
CA MET A 78 -6.16 -4.91 -0.71
C MET A 78 -7.06 -4.78 0.53
N PRO A 79 -6.94 -3.70 1.32
CA PRO A 79 -7.58 -3.57 2.62
C PRO A 79 -9.09 -3.31 2.50
N LEU A 80 -9.92 -4.34 2.69
CA LEU A 80 -11.38 -4.27 2.64
C LEU A 80 -12.01 -3.91 3.98
N GLY A 81 -11.41 -4.36 5.09
CA GLY A 81 -12.00 -4.27 6.42
C GLY A 81 -12.60 -2.90 6.77
N PRO A 82 -11.94 -1.79 6.50
CA PRO A 82 -12.48 -0.45 6.77
C PRO A 82 -13.69 -0.07 5.91
N LEU A 83 -13.83 -0.65 4.72
CA LEU A 83 -14.85 -0.28 3.73
C LEU A 83 -16.12 -1.14 3.86
N GLU A 84 -16.00 -2.39 4.26
CA GLU A 84 -17.13 -3.33 4.34
C GLU A 84 -18.31 -2.82 5.20
N PRO A 85 -18.08 -2.18 6.38
CA PRO A 85 -19.18 -1.70 7.20
C PRO A 85 -19.89 -0.47 6.64
N CYS A 86 -19.30 0.26 5.69
CA CYS A 86 -19.78 1.56 5.24
C CYS A 86 -20.06 1.66 3.73
N CYS A 87 -19.91 0.55 2.98
CA CYS A 87 -20.10 0.54 1.54
C CYS A 87 -20.97 -0.64 1.08
N ASP A 88 -22.02 -0.33 0.31
CA ASP A 88 -22.88 -1.36 -0.32
C ASP A 88 -22.21 -2.00 -1.55
N LEU A 89 -21.27 -1.29 -2.18
CA LEU A 89 -20.55 -1.75 -3.37
C LEU A 89 -19.04 -1.58 -3.17
N LEU A 90 -18.31 -2.68 -3.27
CA LEU A 90 -16.86 -2.71 -3.15
C LEU A 90 -16.23 -2.93 -4.52
N ILE A 91 -15.45 -1.95 -4.96
CA ILE A 91 -14.71 -1.98 -6.22
C ILE A 91 -13.23 -2.07 -5.89
N GLY A 92 -12.56 -3.12 -6.39
CA GLY A 92 -11.12 -3.31 -6.28
C GLY A 92 -10.39 -2.92 -7.55
N SER A 93 -9.23 -2.29 -7.42
CA SER A 93 -8.30 -2.05 -8.53
C SER A 93 -6.96 -2.68 -8.19
N HIS A 94 -6.60 -3.76 -8.89
CA HIS A 94 -5.34 -4.48 -8.74
C HIS A 94 -4.47 -4.27 -9.97
N VAL A 95 -3.52 -3.35 -9.85
CA VAL A 95 -2.69 -2.88 -10.98
C VAL A 95 -1.32 -3.59 -11.07
N ASN A 96 -1.01 -4.48 -10.14
CA ASN A 96 0.24 -5.23 -10.09
C ASN A 96 0.01 -6.76 -10.16
N PRO A 97 -0.61 -7.29 -11.21
CA PRO A 97 -0.78 -8.73 -11.35
C PRO A 97 0.59 -9.37 -11.61
N TYR A 98 1.01 -10.26 -10.72
CA TYR A 98 2.26 -10.98 -10.87
C TYR A 98 2.05 -12.28 -11.64
N GLY A 99 2.75 -12.41 -12.78
CA GLY A 99 2.83 -13.61 -13.58
C GLY A 99 4.22 -14.26 -13.58
N ALA A 100 4.46 -15.14 -14.54
CA ALA A 100 5.80 -15.60 -14.88
C ALA A 100 6.68 -14.39 -15.29
N THR A 101 7.98 -14.48 -15.09
CA THR A 101 8.92 -13.43 -15.50
C THR A 101 10.11 -14.04 -16.22
N ASP A 102 10.50 -13.41 -17.33
CA ASP A 102 11.74 -13.72 -18.05
C ASP A 102 12.90 -12.80 -17.59
N ARG A 103 12.66 -11.92 -16.61
CA ARG A 103 13.69 -11.05 -16.07
C ARG A 103 14.76 -11.87 -15.35
N PRO A 104 16.07 -11.64 -15.62
CA PRO A 104 17.12 -12.36 -14.95
C PRO A 104 17.15 -12.04 -13.44
N LEU A 105 17.17 -13.08 -12.61
CA LEU A 105 17.28 -12.99 -11.15
C LEU A 105 18.74 -13.21 -10.72
N ASN A 106 19.63 -12.35 -11.19
CA ASN A 106 21.09 -12.50 -11.05
C ASN A 106 21.68 -11.67 -9.90
N SER A 107 20.86 -11.03 -9.08
CA SER A 107 21.32 -10.29 -7.89
C SER A 107 20.45 -10.63 -6.68
N MET A 108 21.04 -10.56 -5.48
CA MET A 108 20.30 -10.73 -4.22
C MET A 108 19.11 -9.78 -4.14
N ARG A 109 19.29 -8.54 -4.59
CA ARG A 109 18.22 -7.54 -4.63
C ARG A 109 17.05 -7.99 -5.51
N SER A 110 17.33 -8.43 -6.74
CA SER A 110 16.26 -8.88 -7.68
C SER A 110 15.52 -10.11 -7.14
N VAL A 111 16.23 -11.02 -6.46
CA VAL A 111 15.61 -12.18 -5.80
C VAL A 111 14.71 -11.76 -4.65
N LEU A 112 15.17 -10.86 -3.78
CA LEU A 112 14.37 -10.36 -2.65
C LEU A 112 13.14 -9.58 -3.12
N GLU A 113 13.29 -8.67 -4.07
CA GLU A 113 12.17 -7.91 -4.66
C GLU A 113 11.13 -8.86 -5.26
N ARG A 114 11.56 -9.86 -6.01
CA ARG A 114 10.67 -10.86 -6.61
C ARG A 114 9.97 -11.71 -5.56
N SER A 115 10.68 -12.18 -4.55
CA SER A 115 10.13 -13.00 -3.47
C SER A 115 9.08 -12.24 -2.67
N LEU A 116 9.36 -10.98 -2.31
CA LEU A 116 8.41 -10.11 -1.64
C LEU A 116 7.15 -9.88 -2.48
N SER A 117 7.33 -9.56 -3.75
CA SER A 117 6.24 -9.32 -4.68
C SER A 117 5.34 -10.55 -4.87
N LEU A 118 5.90 -11.75 -4.91
CA LEU A 118 5.12 -12.99 -4.98
C LEU A 118 4.31 -13.23 -3.69
N ALA A 119 4.91 -12.95 -2.52
CA ALA A 119 4.24 -13.09 -1.23
C ALA A 119 3.05 -12.12 -1.10
N ILE A 120 3.26 -10.84 -1.46
CA ILE A 120 2.22 -9.80 -1.47
C ILE A 120 1.07 -10.20 -2.41
N ASN A 121 1.38 -10.65 -3.62
CA ASN A 121 0.36 -11.02 -4.60
C ASN A 121 -0.48 -12.22 -4.14
N LYS A 122 0.15 -13.22 -3.53
CA LYS A 122 -0.57 -14.37 -2.97
C LYS A 122 -1.54 -13.95 -1.88
N SER A 123 -1.13 -13.05 -1.00
CA SER A 123 -1.99 -12.51 0.07
C SER A 123 -3.18 -11.73 -0.51
N SER A 124 -2.94 -10.90 -1.54
CA SER A 124 -3.98 -10.10 -2.20
C SER A 124 -5.08 -10.97 -2.81
N ARG A 125 -4.69 -12.04 -3.50
CA ARG A 125 -5.64 -12.93 -4.19
C ARG A 125 -6.68 -13.57 -3.27
N GLN A 126 -6.34 -13.80 -2.01
CA GLN A 126 -7.28 -14.35 -1.04
C GLN A 126 -8.48 -13.43 -0.75
N GLN A 127 -8.35 -12.14 -1.06
CA GLN A 127 -9.39 -11.14 -0.82
C GLN A 127 -10.21 -10.81 -2.09
N PHE A 128 -9.82 -11.29 -3.28
CA PHE A 128 -10.43 -10.90 -4.55
C PHE A 128 -11.93 -11.26 -4.63
N GLU A 129 -12.33 -12.40 -4.09
CA GLU A 129 -13.73 -12.85 -4.07
C GLU A 129 -14.67 -11.98 -3.22
N ARG A 130 -14.10 -11.14 -2.34
CA ARG A 130 -14.85 -10.22 -1.49
C ARG A 130 -15.22 -8.91 -2.19
N TYR A 131 -14.64 -8.61 -3.35
CA TYR A 131 -15.00 -7.45 -4.16
C TYR A 131 -16.19 -7.76 -5.06
N HIS A 132 -17.12 -6.84 -5.14
CA HIS A 132 -18.25 -6.92 -6.08
C HIS A 132 -17.78 -6.74 -7.53
N LEU A 133 -16.80 -5.87 -7.73
CA LEU A 133 -16.13 -5.65 -9.00
C LEU A 133 -14.62 -5.56 -8.78
N LEU A 134 -13.85 -6.38 -9.50
CA LEU A 134 -12.39 -6.33 -9.48
C LEU A 134 -11.88 -5.94 -10.87
N PHE A 135 -11.13 -4.84 -10.92
CA PHE A 135 -10.44 -4.40 -12.12
C PHE A 135 -8.97 -4.82 -12.07
N GLU A 136 -8.58 -5.73 -12.96
CA GLU A 136 -7.22 -6.21 -13.12
C GLU A 136 -6.83 -6.14 -14.60
N PRO A 137 -6.18 -5.05 -15.08
CA PRO A 137 -5.85 -4.87 -16.50
C PRO A 137 -4.92 -5.97 -17.01
N PRO A 138 -5.28 -6.73 -18.06
CA PRO A 138 -4.42 -7.79 -18.60
C PRO A 138 -3.07 -7.27 -19.11
N ALA A 139 -3.02 -6.03 -19.60
CA ALA A 139 -1.81 -5.40 -20.10
C ALA A 139 -0.71 -5.19 -19.06
N LEU A 140 -1.04 -5.29 -17.76
CA LEU A 140 -0.10 -5.14 -16.65
C LEU A 140 0.49 -6.47 -16.17
N ARG A 141 0.16 -7.59 -16.81
CA ARG A 141 0.66 -8.95 -16.44
C ARG A 141 2.07 -9.25 -16.97
N ASN A 142 2.92 -8.26 -17.16
CA ASN A 142 4.28 -8.44 -17.69
C ASN A 142 5.35 -8.52 -16.59
#